data_e729291ca97eb473f2291af1aba015ad
#
_entry.id   e729291ca97eb473f2291af1aba015ad
#
_cell.length_a   1.000
_cell.length_b   1.000
_cell.length_c   1.000
_cell.angle_alpha   90.00
_cell.angle_beta   90.00
_cell.angle_gamma   90.00
#
_symmetry.space_group_name_H-M   'P 1'
#
loop_
_entity.id
_entity.type
_entity.pdbx_description
1 polymer ?
#
loop_
_entity_poly.entity_id
_entity_poly.type
_entity_poly.pdbx_seq_one_letter_code
_entity_poly.pdbx_strand_id
1 'polypeptide(L)'
;MNSAVNESAIIRSVRETLARAERKEREIPRPAVTLSYAQSLDGCISANKGRPTAISGNQSILITHQLRAMHNAILVGINTVLVDDPSLTVRHVDGENPIPVVLDSQLRTPPHAKLLQQIEKQVIIATLPGASYERESKLVKAGARVIRIPEAGGGGILLTELFRWLREQNVNSLMIEGGAKVISSVLAESLGDQLVLTIAPKFFGRSGVRAVETLNCVRPTSRPCLTDVEYERIGDDMLVWGRLVLDNAVAADG
;
A
#
# COMPACT_ATOMS: atom_id res chain seq x y z
N MET A 1 -23.43 0.30 30.44
CA MET A 1 -22.65 -0.94 30.38
C MET A 1 -21.72 -0.81 29.18
N ASN A 2 -20.47 -0.43 29.41
CA ASN A 2 -19.43 -0.35 28.38
C ASN A 2 -19.07 -1.77 27.95
N SER A 3 -19.58 -2.23 26.83
CA SER A 3 -19.00 -3.39 26.15
C SER A 3 -17.66 -2.91 25.59
N ALA A 4 -16.56 -3.22 26.26
CA ALA A 4 -15.25 -3.17 25.65
C ALA A 4 -15.32 -4.03 24.38
N VAL A 5 -15.42 -3.39 23.22
CA VAL A 5 -15.32 -4.06 21.91
C VAL A 5 -13.93 -4.69 21.92
N ASN A 6 -13.90 -6.03 21.97
CA ASN A 6 -12.66 -6.78 21.97
C ASN A 6 -11.94 -6.46 20.66
N GLU A 7 -10.89 -5.66 20.71
CA GLU A 7 -10.10 -5.26 19.55
C GLU A 7 -9.58 -6.52 18.84
N SER A 8 -9.77 -6.63 17.53
CA SER A 8 -9.33 -7.81 16.77
C SER A 8 -7.80 -7.97 16.86
N ALA A 9 -7.31 -9.22 16.84
CA ALA A 9 -5.89 -9.53 16.97
C ALA A 9 -5.05 -8.79 15.91
N ILE A 10 -5.55 -8.70 14.68
CA ILE A 10 -4.88 -8.00 13.59
C ILE A 10 -4.73 -6.50 13.87
N ILE A 11 -5.76 -5.82 14.38
CA ILE A 11 -5.70 -4.37 14.69
C ILE A 11 -4.68 -4.11 15.79
N ARG A 12 -4.65 -4.96 16.82
CA ARG A 12 -3.65 -4.90 17.90
C ARG A 12 -2.24 -5.09 17.36
N SER A 13 -2.00 -6.13 16.55
CA SER A 13 -0.70 -6.43 15.95
C SER A 13 -0.20 -5.27 15.08
N VAL A 14 -1.07 -4.67 14.25
CA VAL A 14 -0.72 -3.50 13.43
C VAL A 14 -0.35 -2.31 14.33
N ARG A 15 -1.13 -2.00 15.35
CA ARG A 15 -0.84 -0.92 16.30
C ARG A 15 0.51 -1.09 16.99
N GLU A 16 0.82 -2.29 17.45
CA GLU A 16 2.11 -2.61 18.09
C GLU A 16 3.27 -2.41 17.11
N THR A 17 3.09 -2.82 15.85
CA THR A 17 4.12 -2.63 14.81
C THR A 17 4.35 -1.16 14.50
N LEU A 18 3.29 -0.36 14.37
CA LEU A 18 3.38 1.09 14.16
C LEU A 18 4.11 1.75 15.34
N ALA A 19 3.72 1.46 16.59
CA ALA A 19 4.35 2.02 17.78
C ALA A 19 5.82 1.59 17.94
N ARG A 20 6.19 0.38 17.52
CA ARG A 20 7.59 -0.09 17.50
C ARG A 20 8.40 0.65 16.45
N ALA A 21 7.83 0.87 15.26
CA ALA A 21 8.50 1.54 14.17
C ALA A 21 8.75 3.03 14.46
N GLU A 22 7.87 3.71 15.21
CA GLU A 22 8.08 5.08 15.65
C GLU A 22 9.28 5.23 16.60
N ARG A 23 9.53 4.20 17.45
CA ARG A 23 10.62 4.18 18.43
C ARG A 23 11.95 3.70 17.84
N LYS A 24 11.94 3.10 16.66
CA LYS A 24 13.14 2.55 16.02
C LYS A 24 13.91 3.64 15.31
N GLU A 25 15.15 3.90 15.72
CA GLU A 25 16.10 4.65 14.88
C GLU A 25 16.34 3.86 13.60
N ARG A 26 16.14 4.51 12.46
CA ARG A 26 16.35 3.94 11.14
C ARG A 26 17.50 4.66 10.47
N GLU A 27 18.33 3.90 9.78
CA GLU A 27 19.43 4.41 8.97
C GLU A 27 18.92 5.44 7.92
N ILE A 28 17.74 5.17 7.34
CA ILE A 28 17.02 6.11 6.47
C ILE A 28 15.70 6.46 7.15
N PRO A 29 15.46 7.73 7.53
CA PRO A 29 14.18 8.16 8.09
C PRO A 29 13.04 7.90 7.09
N ARG A 30 12.05 7.07 7.49
CA ARG A 30 10.87 6.77 6.69
C ARG A 30 9.66 6.46 7.57
N PRO A 31 8.43 6.54 7.06
CA PRO A 31 7.24 6.07 7.77
C PRO A 31 7.33 4.58 8.12
N ALA A 32 6.55 4.16 9.12
CA ALA A 32 6.19 2.75 9.27
C ALA A 32 5.30 2.33 8.10
N VAL A 33 5.62 1.23 7.43
CA VAL A 33 4.93 0.80 6.20
C VAL A 33 4.15 -0.48 6.44
N THR A 34 2.83 -0.40 6.29
CA THR A 34 1.94 -1.55 6.23
C THR A 34 1.56 -1.82 4.78
N LEU A 35 1.97 -2.96 4.25
CA LEU A 35 1.50 -3.45 2.96
C LEU A 35 0.19 -4.20 3.18
N SER A 36 -0.93 -3.73 2.60
CA SER A 36 -2.24 -4.34 2.78
C SER A 36 -2.97 -4.46 1.44
N TYR A 37 -3.31 -5.70 1.06
CA TYR A 37 -4.05 -5.95 -0.17
C TYR A 37 -4.85 -7.25 -0.08
N ALA A 38 -5.82 -7.41 -1.00
CA ALA A 38 -6.57 -8.65 -1.17
C ALA A 38 -6.12 -9.36 -2.45
N GLN A 39 -6.08 -10.70 -2.39
CA GLN A 39 -5.80 -11.55 -3.54
C GLN A 39 -6.70 -12.78 -3.58
N SER A 40 -6.77 -13.42 -4.75
CA SER A 40 -7.35 -14.74 -4.93
C SER A 40 -6.42 -15.84 -4.40
N LEU A 41 -6.90 -17.08 -4.30
CA LEU A 41 -6.09 -18.25 -3.91
C LEU A 41 -4.89 -18.49 -4.82
N ASP A 42 -4.99 -18.11 -6.09
CA ASP A 42 -3.91 -18.21 -7.07
C ASP A 42 -3.05 -16.94 -7.18
N GLY A 43 -3.15 -16.03 -6.18
CA GLY A 43 -2.24 -14.89 -6.01
C GLY A 43 -2.52 -13.69 -6.91
N CYS A 44 -3.75 -13.51 -7.39
CA CYS A 44 -4.13 -12.41 -8.26
C CYS A 44 -4.90 -11.32 -7.54
N ILE A 45 -4.57 -10.06 -7.79
CA ILE A 45 -5.23 -8.85 -7.25
C ILE A 45 -6.33 -8.30 -8.19
N SER A 46 -6.54 -8.89 -9.33
CA SER A 46 -7.63 -8.58 -10.25
C SER A 46 -7.86 -9.76 -11.18
N ALA A 47 -9.10 -9.98 -11.59
CA ALA A 47 -9.46 -11.04 -12.54
C ALA A 47 -9.00 -10.71 -13.98
N ASN A 48 -8.96 -9.43 -14.34
CA ASN A 48 -8.57 -8.97 -15.66
C ASN A 48 -7.84 -7.63 -15.59
N LYS A 49 -6.85 -7.44 -16.43
CA LYS A 49 -6.13 -6.17 -16.55
C LYS A 49 -7.09 -5.05 -16.98
N GLY A 50 -7.05 -3.91 -16.28
CA GLY A 50 -7.82 -2.72 -16.62
C GLY A 50 -9.31 -2.78 -16.26
N ARG A 51 -9.74 -3.76 -15.47
CA ARG A 51 -11.12 -3.85 -14.98
C ARG A 51 -11.16 -3.99 -13.46
N PRO A 52 -12.02 -3.23 -12.75
CA PRO A 52 -12.21 -3.38 -11.32
C PRO A 52 -12.67 -4.80 -10.98
N THR A 53 -12.16 -5.35 -9.89
CA THR A 53 -12.56 -6.67 -9.42
C THR A 53 -12.78 -6.65 -7.92
N ALA A 54 -14.00 -6.94 -7.46
CA ALA A 54 -14.27 -7.16 -6.05
C ALA A 54 -13.70 -8.52 -5.62
N ILE A 55 -12.65 -8.49 -4.81
CA ILE A 55 -11.93 -9.68 -4.35
C ILE A 55 -12.48 -10.11 -2.99
N SER A 56 -12.29 -9.27 -1.98
CA SER A 56 -12.64 -9.54 -0.59
C SER A 56 -14.13 -9.35 -0.29
N GLY A 57 -14.59 -10.01 0.77
CA GLY A 57 -15.94 -9.85 1.30
C GLY A 57 -16.11 -8.60 2.17
N ASN A 58 -17.37 -8.30 2.54
CA ASN A 58 -17.70 -7.08 3.29
C ASN A 58 -17.02 -7.01 4.67
N GLN A 59 -16.81 -8.12 5.34
CA GLN A 59 -16.17 -8.15 6.66
C GLN A 59 -14.68 -7.79 6.56
N SER A 60 -13.99 -8.27 5.53
CA SER A 60 -12.58 -7.90 5.26
C SER A 60 -12.43 -6.43 4.85
N ILE A 61 -13.45 -5.86 4.20
CA ILE A 61 -13.49 -4.43 3.88
C ILE A 61 -13.53 -3.58 5.16
N LEU A 62 -14.23 -4.02 6.21
CA LEU A 62 -14.22 -3.31 7.50
C LEU A 62 -12.82 -3.24 8.10
N ILE A 63 -12.06 -4.34 8.06
CA ILE A 63 -10.66 -4.36 8.50
C ILE A 63 -9.82 -3.37 7.68
N THR A 64 -9.99 -3.35 6.35
CA THR A 64 -9.30 -2.37 5.48
C THR A 64 -9.58 -0.93 5.93
N HIS A 65 -10.83 -0.59 6.26
CA HIS A 65 -11.16 0.75 6.74
C HIS A 65 -10.61 1.06 8.14
N GLN A 66 -10.54 0.07 9.03
CA GLN A 66 -9.85 0.22 10.31
C GLN A 66 -8.35 0.49 10.12
N LEU A 67 -7.70 -0.23 9.20
CA LEU A 67 -6.30 0.02 8.86
C LEU A 67 -6.09 1.42 8.28
N ARG A 68 -6.97 1.90 7.40
CA ARG A 68 -6.91 3.27 6.87
C ARG A 68 -6.97 4.31 7.99
N ALA A 69 -7.88 4.13 8.95
CA ALA A 69 -8.03 5.03 10.10
C ALA A 69 -6.81 5.07 11.04
N MET A 70 -5.95 4.05 10.99
CA MET A 70 -4.74 3.94 11.82
C MET A 70 -3.50 4.58 11.18
N HIS A 71 -3.55 4.92 9.88
CA HIS A 71 -2.38 5.39 9.15
C HIS A 71 -2.50 6.88 8.78
N ASN A 72 -1.37 7.60 8.81
CA ASN A 72 -1.34 9.01 8.41
C ASN A 72 -1.54 9.19 6.90
N ALA A 73 -1.07 8.23 6.09
CA ALA A 73 -1.19 8.29 4.64
C ALA A 73 -1.50 6.92 4.04
N ILE A 74 -2.10 6.94 2.84
CA ILE A 74 -2.41 5.77 2.03
C ILE A 74 -1.83 5.93 0.63
N LEU A 75 -1.08 4.92 0.16
CA LEU A 75 -0.40 4.97 -1.12
C LEU A 75 -0.95 3.93 -2.09
N VAL A 76 -1.21 4.37 -3.33
CA VAL A 76 -1.58 3.52 -4.45
C VAL A 76 -0.78 3.88 -5.71
N GLY A 77 -0.67 2.94 -6.64
CA GLY A 77 -0.16 3.21 -7.97
C GLY A 77 -1.21 3.83 -8.88
N ILE A 78 -0.77 4.59 -9.89
CA ILE A 78 -1.67 5.24 -10.87
C ILE A 78 -2.65 4.28 -11.55
N ASN A 79 -2.27 3.04 -11.79
CA ASN A 79 -3.18 2.09 -12.43
C ASN A 79 -4.39 1.76 -11.54
N THR A 80 -4.26 1.75 -10.23
CA THR A 80 -5.38 1.62 -9.29
C THR A 80 -6.33 2.81 -9.43
N VAL A 81 -5.81 4.03 -9.54
CA VAL A 81 -6.64 5.23 -9.76
C VAL A 81 -7.38 5.15 -11.10
N LEU A 82 -6.71 4.76 -12.18
CA LEU A 82 -7.30 4.70 -13.52
C LEU A 82 -8.35 3.59 -13.67
N VAL A 83 -8.22 2.50 -12.91
CA VAL A 83 -9.10 1.33 -13.02
C VAL A 83 -10.26 1.41 -12.04
N ASP A 84 -9.97 1.73 -10.77
CA ASP A 84 -10.95 1.61 -9.69
C ASP A 84 -11.57 2.96 -9.29
N ASP A 85 -10.95 4.09 -9.71
CA ASP A 85 -11.32 5.46 -9.30
C ASP A 85 -11.68 5.54 -7.80
N PRO A 86 -10.74 5.13 -6.90
CA PRO A 86 -11.04 4.98 -5.49
C PRO A 86 -11.07 6.34 -4.77
N SER A 87 -11.90 6.44 -3.73
CA SER A 87 -11.88 7.61 -2.84
C SER A 87 -10.75 7.57 -1.81
N LEU A 88 -10.24 6.38 -1.45
CA LEU A 88 -9.21 6.15 -0.42
C LEU A 88 -9.56 6.69 0.99
N THR A 89 -10.84 6.83 1.28
CA THR A 89 -11.37 7.33 2.56
C THR A 89 -11.72 6.22 3.54
N VAL A 90 -11.86 6.61 4.80
CA VAL A 90 -12.50 5.84 5.88
C VAL A 90 -14.02 6.05 5.77
N ARG A 91 -14.82 4.98 5.66
CA ARG A 91 -16.28 5.09 5.45
C ARG A 91 -17.12 4.18 6.33
N HIS A 92 -16.58 3.07 6.79
CA HIS A 92 -17.33 2.02 7.46
C HIS A 92 -17.02 1.91 8.95
N VAL A 93 -16.11 2.74 9.43
CA VAL A 93 -15.69 2.82 10.84
C VAL A 93 -15.43 4.28 11.18
N ASP A 94 -15.39 4.59 12.47
CA ASP A 94 -14.96 5.91 12.96
C ASP A 94 -13.45 6.05 12.81
N GLY A 95 -12.99 7.22 12.38
CA GLY A 95 -11.57 7.55 12.25
C GLY A 95 -11.30 8.64 11.23
N GLU A 96 -10.08 9.16 11.25
CA GLU A 96 -9.63 10.19 10.30
C GLU A 96 -9.27 9.58 8.94
N ASN A 97 -9.50 10.36 7.88
CA ASN A 97 -9.03 9.99 6.55
C ASN A 97 -7.51 10.09 6.46
N PRO A 98 -6.81 9.09 5.93
CA PRO A 98 -5.39 9.19 5.61
C PRO A 98 -5.15 10.17 4.45
N ILE A 99 -3.94 10.73 4.34
CA ILE A 99 -3.52 11.53 3.19
C ILE A 99 -3.34 10.60 1.99
N PRO A 100 -4.07 10.80 0.86
CA PRO A 100 -3.88 9.99 -0.32
C PRO A 100 -2.55 10.33 -1.03
N VAL A 101 -1.77 9.31 -1.37
CA VAL A 101 -0.51 9.40 -2.12
C VAL A 101 -0.62 8.54 -3.37
N VAL A 102 -0.37 9.13 -4.54
CA VAL A 102 -0.43 8.43 -5.83
C VAL A 102 0.97 8.39 -6.46
N LEU A 103 1.46 7.18 -6.80
CA LEU A 103 2.65 7.02 -7.63
C LEU A 103 2.27 7.16 -9.10
N ASP A 104 2.58 8.29 -9.71
CA ASP A 104 2.22 8.63 -11.08
C ASP A 104 3.37 9.30 -11.84
N SER A 105 4.30 8.48 -12.31
CA SER A 105 5.52 8.94 -13.00
C SER A 105 5.28 9.88 -14.19
N GLN A 106 4.08 9.87 -14.78
CA GLN A 106 3.75 10.64 -15.99
C GLN A 106 2.57 11.59 -15.82
N LEU A 107 2.04 11.77 -14.60
CA LEU A 107 0.87 12.60 -14.29
C LEU A 107 -0.34 12.21 -15.16
N ARG A 108 -0.70 10.92 -15.14
CA ARG A 108 -1.87 10.36 -15.84
C ARG A 108 -3.16 10.41 -15.00
N THR A 109 -3.06 10.81 -13.74
CA THR A 109 -4.21 10.96 -12.84
C THR A 109 -5.23 11.90 -13.47
N PRO A 110 -6.50 11.47 -13.63
CA PRO A 110 -7.53 12.35 -14.15
C PRO A 110 -7.82 13.50 -13.19
N PRO A 111 -7.92 14.77 -13.63
CA PRO A 111 -8.24 15.90 -12.74
C PRO A 111 -9.60 15.81 -12.05
N HIS A 112 -10.48 14.94 -12.54
CA HIS A 112 -11.81 14.67 -11.97
C HIS A 112 -11.87 13.36 -11.18
N ALA A 113 -10.74 12.72 -10.88
CA ALA A 113 -10.69 11.50 -10.07
C ALA A 113 -11.31 11.73 -8.69
N LYS A 114 -12.07 10.76 -8.19
CA LYS A 114 -12.80 10.86 -6.91
C LYS A 114 -11.91 11.25 -5.74
N LEU A 115 -10.67 10.75 -5.70
CA LEU A 115 -9.73 11.09 -4.63
C LEU A 115 -9.40 12.60 -4.59
N LEU A 116 -9.45 13.33 -5.74
CA LEU A 116 -9.21 14.77 -5.81
C LEU A 116 -10.42 15.62 -5.40
N GLN A 117 -11.60 15.01 -5.32
CA GLN A 117 -12.83 15.71 -4.91
C GLN A 117 -12.99 15.77 -3.39
N GLN A 118 -12.05 15.20 -2.63
CA GLN A 118 -12.07 15.22 -1.17
C GLN A 118 -11.48 16.52 -0.64
N ILE A 119 -12.21 17.16 0.27
CA ILE A 119 -11.84 18.47 0.82
C ILE A 119 -10.92 18.34 2.05
N GLU A 120 -10.99 17.20 2.77
CA GLU A 120 -10.36 17.05 4.09
C GLU A 120 -8.84 16.92 4.06
N LYS A 121 -8.31 16.18 3.11
CA LYS A 121 -6.85 15.92 3.01
C LYS A 121 -6.39 16.16 1.58
N GLN A 122 -5.36 16.98 1.42
CA GLN A 122 -4.76 17.25 0.11
C GLN A 122 -4.07 16.00 -0.46
N VAL A 123 -4.42 15.63 -1.68
CA VAL A 123 -3.81 14.50 -2.39
C VAL A 123 -2.38 14.84 -2.79
N ILE A 124 -1.44 13.93 -2.51
CA ILE A 124 -0.05 14.03 -2.95
C ILE A 124 0.13 13.15 -4.19
N ILE A 125 0.64 13.73 -5.28
CA ILE A 125 0.98 12.98 -6.50
C ILE A 125 2.50 13.02 -6.67
N ALA A 126 3.15 11.86 -6.48
CA ALA A 126 4.57 11.71 -6.71
C ALA A 126 4.82 11.40 -8.18
N THR A 127 5.70 12.17 -8.81
CA THR A 127 6.02 12.05 -10.24
C THR A 127 7.52 12.14 -10.50
N LEU A 128 7.95 11.79 -11.73
CA LEU A 128 9.34 11.94 -12.16
C LEU A 128 9.69 13.39 -12.54
N PRO A 129 10.97 13.80 -12.50
CA PRO A 129 11.40 15.16 -12.85
C PRO A 129 11.00 15.57 -14.27
N GLY A 130 10.95 14.63 -15.23
CA GLY A 130 10.59 14.88 -16.63
C GLY A 130 9.08 14.91 -16.92
N ALA A 131 8.21 14.80 -15.92
CA ALA A 131 6.76 14.82 -16.14
C ALA A 131 6.26 16.20 -16.65
N SER A 132 5.18 16.17 -17.45
CA SER A 132 4.61 17.33 -18.12
C SER A 132 4.13 18.42 -17.15
N TYR A 133 4.63 19.64 -17.29
CA TYR A 133 4.18 20.81 -16.52
C TYR A 133 2.72 21.20 -16.84
N GLU A 134 2.24 20.94 -18.05
CA GLU A 134 0.84 21.17 -18.41
C GLU A 134 -0.09 20.26 -17.61
N ARG A 135 0.25 18.96 -17.51
CA ARG A 135 -0.51 17.99 -16.70
C ARG A 135 -0.45 18.34 -15.22
N GLU A 136 0.72 18.72 -14.73
CA GLU A 136 0.91 19.20 -13.35
C GLU A 136 -0.01 20.37 -13.05
N SER A 137 -0.03 21.40 -13.92
CA SER A 137 -0.90 22.58 -13.73
C SER A 137 -2.38 22.20 -13.62
N LYS A 138 -2.85 21.22 -14.40
CA LYS A 138 -4.24 20.73 -14.34
C LYS A 138 -4.53 20.04 -12.99
N LEU A 139 -3.60 19.24 -12.49
CA LEU A 139 -3.74 18.53 -11.22
C LEU A 139 -3.65 19.47 -10.01
N VAL A 140 -2.75 20.45 -10.04
CA VAL A 140 -2.65 21.48 -9.00
C VAL A 140 -3.93 22.33 -8.95
N LYS A 141 -4.51 22.71 -10.11
CA LYS A 141 -5.81 23.38 -10.18
C LYS A 141 -6.96 22.52 -9.63
N ALA A 142 -6.84 21.19 -9.72
CA ALA A 142 -7.79 20.25 -9.11
C ALA A 142 -7.54 20.01 -7.62
N GLY A 143 -6.58 20.70 -6.99
CA GLY A 143 -6.29 20.63 -5.56
C GLY A 143 -5.16 19.68 -5.15
N ALA A 144 -4.51 19.00 -6.09
CA ALA A 144 -3.38 18.11 -5.78
C ALA A 144 -2.11 18.89 -5.40
N ARG A 145 -1.29 18.28 -4.55
CA ARG A 145 0.12 18.65 -4.35
C ARG A 145 0.97 17.71 -5.19
N VAL A 146 1.60 18.21 -6.22
CA VAL A 146 2.52 17.44 -7.06
C VAL A 146 3.94 17.59 -6.55
N ILE A 147 4.65 16.47 -6.39
CA ILE A 147 6.05 16.43 -5.97
C ILE A 147 6.88 15.64 -6.98
N ARG A 148 8.09 16.11 -7.26
CA ARG A 148 9.02 15.47 -8.19
C ARG A 148 10.06 14.67 -7.40
N ILE A 149 10.09 13.36 -7.63
CA ILE A 149 10.99 12.42 -6.97
C ILE A 149 11.94 11.85 -8.02
N PRO A 150 13.22 11.66 -7.71
CA PRO A 150 14.17 11.03 -8.62
C PRO A 150 13.70 9.67 -9.14
N GLU A 151 14.24 9.29 -10.29
CA GLU A 151 14.00 7.98 -10.90
C GLU A 151 14.88 6.92 -10.23
N ALA A 152 14.30 5.74 -10.01
CA ALA A 152 15.03 4.55 -9.56
C ALA A 152 15.86 3.94 -10.70
N GLY A 153 16.96 3.26 -10.39
CA GLY A 153 17.86 2.67 -11.40
C GLY A 153 17.21 1.66 -12.37
N GLY A 154 16.04 1.12 -12.01
CA GLY A 154 15.23 0.22 -12.86
C GLY A 154 14.03 0.89 -13.52
N GLY A 155 13.95 2.21 -13.51
CA GLY A 155 12.76 2.99 -13.91
C GLY A 155 11.74 3.13 -12.77
N GLY A 156 10.87 4.13 -12.87
CA GLY A 156 9.87 4.43 -11.84
C GLY A 156 10.39 5.37 -10.77
N ILE A 157 9.53 5.66 -9.79
CA ILE A 157 9.80 6.61 -8.71
C ILE A 157 10.67 5.94 -7.66
N LEU A 158 11.75 6.60 -7.21
CA LEU A 158 12.63 6.12 -6.15
C LEU A 158 11.90 6.16 -4.80
N LEU A 159 11.43 4.99 -4.33
CA LEU A 159 10.57 4.89 -3.14
C LEU A 159 11.27 5.34 -1.85
N THR A 160 12.58 5.12 -1.72
CA THR A 160 13.35 5.56 -0.55
C THR A 160 13.33 7.08 -0.39
N GLU A 161 13.44 7.83 -1.49
CA GLU A 161 13.36 9.29 -1.48
C GLU A 161 11.94 9.79 -1.20
N LEU A 162 10.93 9.15 -1.81
CA LEU A 162 9.54 9.47 -1.51
C LEU A 162 9.22 9.26 -0.02
N PHE A 163 9.65 8.13 0.55
CA PHE A 163 9.36 7.81 1.95
C PHE A 163 10.11 8.74 2.90
N ARG A 164 11.36 9.13 2.57
CA ARG A 164 12.09 10.16 3.31
C ARG A 164 11.32 11.49 3.31
N TRP A 165 10.92 11.94 2.13
CA TRP A 165 10.13 13.17 1.98
C TRP A 165 8.82 13.11 2.76
N LEU A 166 8.07 12.00 2.70
CA LEU A 166 6.84 11.82 3.49
C LEU A 166 7.13 11.94 5.00
N ARG A 167 8.22 11.35 5.46
CA ARG A 167 8.62 11.44 6.88
C ARG A 167 8.93 12.88 7.31
N GLU A 168 9.57 13.66 6.45
CA GLU A 168 9.82 15.10 6.65
C GLU A 168 8.53 15.92 6.70
N GLN A 169 7.45 15.45 6.04
CA GLN A 169 6.12 16.03 6.13
C GLN A 169 5.31 15.52 7.34
N ASN A 170 5.95 14.90 8.34
CA ASN A 170 5.33 14.32 9.53
C ASN A 170 4.38 13.13 9.25
N VAL A 171 4.51 12.46 8.11
CA VAL A 171 3.86 11.18 7.85
C VAL A 171 4.65 10.09 8.57
N ASN A 172 4.13 9.61 9.70
CA ASN A 172 4.79 8.60 10.54
C ASN A 172 4.41 7.18 10.13
N SER A 173 3.24 6.99 9.52
CA SER A 173 2.73 5.71 9.09
C SER A 173 2.12 5.78 7.70
N LEU A 174 2.40 4.76 6.87
CA LEU A 174 1.98 4.66 5.48
C LEU A 174 1.34 3.30 5.23
N MET A 175 0.09 3.28 4.82
CA MET A 175 -0.58 2.10 4.29
C MET A 175 -0.39 2.04 2.78
N ILE A 176 -0.03 0.89 2.23
CA ILE A 176 0.09 0.66 0.80
C ILE A 176 -0.99 -0.34 0.39
N GLU A 177 -1.99 0.11 -0.37
CA GLU A 177 -3.14 -0.72 -0.74
C GLU A 177 -3.01 -1.41 -2.10
N GLY A 178 -1.91 -1.23 -2.78
CA GLY A 178 -1.74 -2.05 -3.97
C GLY A 178 -1.37 -1.34 -5.26
N GLY A 179 -1.59 -2.10 -6.31
CA GLY A 179 -0.96 -2.02 -7.60
C GLY A 179 0.22 -3.00 -7.65
N ALA A 180 0.16 -4.03 -8.52
CA ALA A 180 1.17 -5.09 -8.59
C ALA A 180 2.62 -4.57 -8.62
N LYS A 181 2.87 -3.50 -9.38
CA LYS A 181 4.20 -2.87 -9.45
C LYS A 181 4.64 -2.27 -8.12
N VAL A 182 3.70 -1.60 -7.41
CA VAL A 182 4.01 -0.99 -6.10
C VAL A 182 4.33 -2.07 -5.07
N ILE A 183 3.50 -3.11 -5.01
CA ILE A 183 3.72 -4.27 -4.13
C ILE A 183 5.10 -4.89 -4.40
N SER A 184 5.39 -5.16 -5.68
CA SER A 184 6.66 -5.77 -6.10
C SER A 184 7.87 -4.89 -5.72
N SER A 185 7.82 -3.57 -5.95
CA SER A 185 8.90 -2.65 -5.60
C SER A 185 9.13 -2.57 -4.09
N VAL A 186 8.05 -2.45 -3.30
CA VAL A 186 8.15 -2.38 -1.83
C VAL A 186 8.77 -3.66 -1.26
N LEU A 187 8.40 -4.82 -1.77
CA LEU A 187 8.97 -6.10 -1.36
C LEU A 187 10.42 -6.25 -1.81
N ALA A 188 10.73 -5.92 -3.07
CA ALA A 188 12.08 -6.02 -3.62
C ALA A 188 13.08 -5.10 -2.91
N GLU A 189 12.66 -3.89 -2.53
CA GLU A 189 13.47 -2.89 -1.84
C GLU A 189 13.44 -3.05 -0.29
N SER A 190 12.69 -4.03 0.23
CA SER A 190 12.54 -4.29 1.67
C SER A 190 12.05 -3.08 2.47
N LEU A 191 11.14 -2.33 1.88
CA LEU A 191 10.61 -1.10 2.46
C LEU A 191 9.34 -1.32 3.31
N GLY A 192 8.76 -2.53 3.30
CA GLY A 192 7.63 -2.91 4.15
C GLY A 192 8.07 -3.31 5.56
N ASP A 193 7.29 -2.93 6.58
CA ASP A 193 7.50 -3.38 7.96
C ASP A 193 6.59 -4.56 8.31
N GLN A 194 5.37 -4.57 7.77
CA GLN A 194 4.40 -5.64 7.97
C GLN A 194 3.52 -5.83 6.73
N LEU A 195 2.96 -7.02 6.62
CA LEU A 195 1.95 -7.37 5.63
C LEU A 195 0.63 -7.68 6.34
N VAL A 196 -0.47 -7.22 5.75
CA VAL A 196 -1.85 -7.65 6.03
C VAL A 196 -2.46 -8.12 4.71
N LEU A 197 -2.59 -9.41 4.54
CA LEU A 197 -3.05 -10.03 3.32
C LEU A 197 -4.44 -10.65 3.51
N THR A 198 -5.39 -10.25 2.68
CA THR A 198 -6.69 -10.92 2.56
C THR A 198 -6.64 -11.91 1.41
N ILE A 199 -6.93 -13.18 1.68
CA ILE A 199 -7.02 -14.24 0.67
C ILE A 199 -8.50 -14.61 0.52
N ALA A 200 -9.07 -14.26 -0.63
CA ALA A 200 -10.44 -14.64 -0.97
C ALA A 200 -10.49 -16.03 -1.60
N PRO A 201 -11.55 -16.82 -1.36
CA PRO A 201 -11.69 -18.19 -1.90
C PRO A 201 -12.11 -18.17 -3.39
N LYS A 202 -11.30 -17.51 -4.21
CA LYS A 202 -11.52 -17.32 -5.66
C LYS A 202 -10.29 -17.71 -6.45
N PHE A 203 -10.46 -18.10 -7.71
CA PHE A 203 -9.42 -18.33 -8.68
C PHE A 203 -9.65 -17.44 -9.90
N PHE A 204 -8.62 -16.77 -10.41
CA PHE A 204 -8.72 -15.93 -11.59
C PHE A 204 -7.94 -16.50 -12.79
N GLY A 205 -7.03 -17.44 -12.53
CA GLY A 205 -6.29 -18.14 -13.57
C GLY A 205 -5.37 -17.22 -14.38
N ARG A 206 -5.14 -17.58 -15.64
CA ARG A 206 -4.13 -16.96 -16.50
C ARG A 206 -4.39 -15.50 -16.86
N SER A 207 -5.64 -15.06 -16.87
CA SER A 207 -6.02 -13.66 -17.15
C SER A 207 -5.85 -12.74 -15.95
N GLY A 208 -5.69 -13.31 -14.76
CA GLY A 208 -5.52 -12.56 -13.51
C GLY A 208 -4.24 -11.74 -13.47
N VAL A 209 -4.31 -10.59 -12.81
CA VAL A 209 -3.14 -9.75 -12.52
C VAL A 209 -2.53 -10.22 -11.21
N ARG A 210 -1.32 -10.74 -11.25
CA ARG A 210 -0.63 -11.21 -10.04
C ARG A 210 -0.29 -10.05 -9.11
N ALA A 211 -0.39 -10.29 -7.80
CA ALA A 211 0.02 -9.33 -6.77
C ALA A 211 1.52 -9.02 -6.87
N VAL A 212 2.32 -10.05 -7.09
CA VAL A 212 3.77 -9.94 -7.25
C VAL A 212 4.13 -10.49 -8.63
N GLU A 213 4.56 -9.60 -9.54
CA GLU A 213 4.93 -9.98 -10.91
C GLU A 213 6.39 -10.41 -10.99
N THR A 214 7.30 -9.61 -10.44
CA THR A 214 8.74 -9.86 -10.48
C THR A 214 9.38 -9.36 -9.20
N LEU A 215 10.11 -10.22 -8.52
CA LEU A 215 10.96 -9.86 -7.38
C LEU A 215 12.41 -9.81 -7.87
N ASN A 216 12.82 -8.68 -8.44
CA ASN A 216 14.24 -8.39 -8.67
C ASN A 216 14.83 -7.91 -7.33
N CYS A 217 15.02 -8.84 -6.39
CA CYS A 217 15.58 -8.50 -5.09
C CYS A 217 16.98 -7.92 -5.27
N VAL A 218 17.29 -6.88 -4.50
CA VAL A 218 18.61 -6.21 -4.49
C VAL A 218 19.74 -7.22 -4.22
N ARG A 219 19.42 -8.29 -3.48
CA ARG A 219 20.32 -9.42 -3.25
C ARG A 219 19.66 -10.70 -3.77
N PRO A 220 20.27 -11.41 -4.73
CA PRO A 220 19.70 -12.65 -5.29
C PRO A 220 19.45 -13.75 -4.27
N THR A 221 20.17 -13.73 -3.14
CA THR A 221 20.11 -14.71 -2.06
C THR A 221 19.11 -14.35 -0.95
N SER A 222 18.50 -13.15 -0.99
CA SER A 222 17.56 -12.71 0.04
C SER A 222 16.16 -12.58 -0.55
N ARG A 223 15.18 -13.25 0.04
CA ARG A 223 13.78 -13.15 -0.36
C ARG A 223 12.95 -12.51 0.76
N PRO A 224 11.97 -11.64 0.45
CA PRO A 224 11.04 -11.18 1.46
C PRO A 224 10.21 -12.36 1.97
N CYS A 225 10.14 -12.49 3.28
CA CYS A 225 9.31 -13.47 3.98
C CYS A 225 8.61 -12.83 5.18
N LEU A 226 7.67 -13.56 5.78
CA LEU A 226 6.99 -13.13 6.99
C LEU A 226 7.53 -13.89 8.21
N THR A 227 7.66 -13.16 9.32
CA THR A 227 7.85 -13.72 10.66
C THR A 227 6.69 -13.30 11.55
N ASP A 228 6.53 -13.98 12.70
CA ASP A 228 5.41 -13.75 13.63
C ASP A 228 4.06 -13.81 12.90
N VAL A 229 3.91 -14.85 12.07
CA VAL A 229 2.74 -15.00 11.18
C VAL A 229 1.53 -15.44 11.99
N GLU A 230 0.46 -14.69 11.87
CA GLU A 230 -0.86 -15.03 12.38
C GLU A 230 -1.86 -15.07 11.23
N TYR A 231 -2.99 -15.77 11.43
CA TYR A 231 -4.07 -15.84 10.47
C TYR A 231 -5.41 -16.01 11.15
N GLU A 232 -6.44 -15.47 10.53
CA GLU A 232 -7.82 -15.52 11.02
C GLU A 232 -8.80 -15.65 9.85
N ARG A 233 -9.88 -16.42 10.03
CA ARG A 233 -10.99 -16.44 9.08
C ARG A 233 -11.95 -15.29 9.35
N ILE A 234 -12.19 -14.44 8.35
CA ILE A 234 -13.12 -13.31 8.40
C ILE A 234 -14.19 -13.48 7.32
N GLY A 235 -15.37 -13.93 7.72
CA GLY A 235 -16.39 -14.34 6.76
C GLY A 235 -15.94 -15.54 5.93
N ASP A 236 -15.89 -15.38 4.60
CA ASP A 236 -15.38 -16.39 3.68
C ASP A 236 -13.88 -16.20 3.36
N ASP A 237 -13.31 -15.05 3.73
CA ASP A 237 -11.91 -14.76 3.46
C ASP A 237 -11.00 -15.28 4.59
N MET A 238 -9.72 -15.46 4.27
CA MET A 238 -8.65 -15.68 5.23
C MET A 238 -7.75 -14.44 5.29
N LEU A 239 -7.57 -13.87 6.48
CA LEU A 239 -6.56 -12.85 6.72
C LEU A 239 -5.27 -13.52 7.21
N VAL A 240 -4.15 -13.08 6.64
CA VAL A 240 -2.79 -13.46 7.06
C VAL A 240 -2.03 -12.18 7.32
N TRP A 241 -1.36 -12.08 8.47
CA TRP A 241 -0.52 -10.94 8.77
C TRP A 241 0.75 -11.33 9.50
N GLY A 242 1.77 -10.48 9.43
CA GLY A 242 3.06 -10.72 10.06
C GLY A 242 4.06 -9.64 9.71
N ARG A 243 5.25 -9.71 10.30
CA ARG A 243 6.34 -8.78 10.00
C ARG A 243 7.05 -9.18 8.72
N LEU A 244 7.34 -8.22 7.86
CA LEU A 244 8.17 -8.40 6.68
C LEU A 244 9.65 -8.36 7.06
N VAL A 245 10.38 -9.38 6.66
CA VAL A 245 11.84 -9.49 6.83
C VAL A 245 12.47 -10.03 5.55
N LEU A 246 13.79 -9.91 5.45
CA LEU A 246 14.55 -10.63 4.42
C LEU A 246 15.01 -11.97 4.98
N ASP A 247 14.69 -13.04 4.29
CA ASP A 247 15.26 -14.34 4.58
C ASP A 247 16.67 -14.41 4.00
N ASN A 248 17.66 -14.54 4.88
CA ASN A 248 19.07 -14.71 4.51
C ASN A 248 19.48 -16.21 4.48
N ALA A 249 18.54 -17.13 4.67
CA ALA A 249 18.82 -18.55 4.88
C ALA A 249 19.17 -19.34 3.60
N VAL A 250 19.11 -18.75 2.41
CA VAL A 250 19.44 -19.46 1.15
C VAL A 250 20.96 -19.63 0.93
N ALA A 251 21.80 -19.18 1.85
CA ALA A 251 23.26 -19.28 1.74
C ALA A 251 23.85 -20.56 2.38
N ALA A 252 23.04 -21.48 2.93
CA ALA A 252 23.55 -22.60 3.74
C ALA A 252 23.42 -23.98 3.08
N ASP A 253 22.75 -24.15 1.93
CA ASP A 253 22.60 -25.44 1.25
C ASP A 253 22.98 -25.32 -0.24
N GLY A 254 24.28 -25.16 -0.48
CA GLY A 254 24.88 -25.19 -1.79
C GLY A 254 26.22 -25.95 -1.75
#